data_0d418701556334da137007e2659d3cb3
#
_entry.id   0d418701556334da137007e2659d3cb3
#
_cell.length_a   1.000
_cell.length_b   1.000
_cell.length_c   1.000
_cell.angle_alpha   90.00
_cell.angle_beta   90.00
_cell.angle_gamma   90.00
#
_symmetry.space_group_name_H-M   'P 1'
#
loop_
_entity.id
_entity.type
_entity.pdbx_description
1 polymer ?
#
loop_
_entity_poly.entity_id
_entity_poly.type
_entity_poly.pdbx_seq_one_letter_code
_entity_poly.pdbx_strand_id
1 'polypeptide(L)'
;HGIEDNPLTDIARRTSTEMRPTDWSAIKMFNANGRRRLLPFLPRSAQEVEISQAYGADFDDLSPDAFDEGYDFGGEEVTFPQGYASLLPAFAGEYEVLLNRPVTRFDWVPGGGVTVSFRGARRAFDAALVTVPLGVLKSDAITFAPALPAPQLEAISSLGMGHLSKVFLRFETPFWDTSLHAFGYLGEDPAHFATWVNIGQTNDTPTLMAFHGGRAADALEDHSDAQIEAMALNVLRTIWL
;
A
#
# COMPACT_ATOMS: atom_id res chain seq x y z
N HIS A 1 11.05 2.23 -2.56
CA HIS A 1 11.99 1.23 -3.08
C HIS A 1 13.07 1.92 -3.90
N GLY A 2 14.29 1.34 -3.96
CA GLY A 2 15.47 1.95 -4.54
C GLY A 2 15.32 2.43 -5.97
N ILE A 3 16.18 3.35 -6.36
CA ILE A 3 16.13 4.03 -7.67
C ILE A 3 17.01 3.39 -8.73
N GLU A 4 17.92 2.47 -8.36
CA GLU A 4 18.82 1.79 -9.29
C GLU A 4 18.06 0.72 -10.06
N ASP A 5 18.17 0.76 -11.37
CA ASP A 5 17.50 -0.16 -12.31
C ASP A 5 15.95 -0.24 -12.17
N ASN A 6 15.35 0.71 -11.45
CA ASN A 6 13.92 0.78 -11.25
C ASN A 6 13.25 1.50 -12.45
N PRO A 7 12.33 0.84 -13.19
CA PRO A 7 11.66 1.44 -14.34
C PRO A 7 10.90 2.73 -14.01
N LEU A 8 10.39 2.88 -12.79
CA LEU A 8 9.70 4.10 -12.36
C LEU A 8 10.65 5.29 -12.26
N THR A 9 11.93 5.07 -11.98
CA THR A 9 12.95 6.12 -11.98
C THR A 9 13.12 6.74 -13.36
N ASP A 10 13.17 5.93 -14.41
CA ASP A 10 13.28 6.42 -15.80
C ASP A 10 12.00 7.13 -16.24
N ILE A 11 10.85 6.66 -15.80
CA ILE A 11 9.57 7.32 -16.05
C ILE A 11 9.54 8.68 -15.35
N ALA A 12 9.93 8.75 -14.07
CA ALA A 12 10.00 10.00 -13.31
C ALA A 12 10.92 11.03 -13.97
N ARG A 13 12.10 10.60 -14.45
CA ARG A 13 13.02 11.47 -15.20
C ARG A 13 12.39 11.99 -16.49
N ARG A 14 11.71 11.14 -17.27
CA ARG A 14 11.03 11.54 -18.52
C ARG A 14 9.88 12.50 -18.32
N THR A 15 9.16 12.37 -17.20
CA THR A 15 8.04 13.27 -16.85
C THR A 15 8.49 14.49 -16.04
N SER A 16 9.78 14.62 -15.74
CA SER A 16 10.32 15.64 -14.83
C SER A 16 9.62 15.64 -13.47
N THR A 17 9.21 14.44 -12.99
CA THR A 17 8.59 14.27 -11.69
C THR A 17 9.66 14.36 -10.61
N GLU A 18 9.43 15.19 -9.59
CA GLU A 18 10.32 15.33 -8.43
C GLU A 18 10.40 13.99 -7.69
N MET A 19 11.64 13.58 -7.39
CA MET A 19 11.95 12.45 -6.51
C MET A 19 12.63 13.00 -5.25
N ARG A 20 12.04 12.76 -4.08
CA ARG A 20 12.56 13.22 -2.79
C ARG A 20 13.08 12.03 -2.00
N PRO A 21 14.37 12.00 -1.62
CA PRO A 21 14.94 10.92 -0.82
C PRO A 21 14.24 10.75 0.52
N THR A 22 14.18 9.51 0.99
CA THR A 22 13.67 9.14 2.31
C THR A 22 14.80 8.53 3.14
N ASP A 23 14.92 8.94 4.41
CA ASP A 23 15.90 8.41 5.34
C ASP A 23 15.24 7.55 6.42
N TRP A 24 15.17 6.25 6.16
CA TRP A 24 14.63 5.28 7.12
C TRP A 24 15.61 4.92 8.25
N SER A 25 16.84 5.39 8.19
CA SER A 25 17.81 5.20 9.30
C SER A 25 17.52 6.09 10.50
N ALA A 26 16.80 7.19 10.29
CA ALA A 26 16.45 8.17 11.31
C ALA A 26 15.12 7.81 12.02
N ILE A 27 14.99 6.55 12.48
CA ILE A 27 13.81 6.10 13.21
C ILE A 27 14.06 6.18 14.72
N LYS A 28 13.10 6.72 15.47
CA LYS A 28 13.09 6.68 16.93
C LYS A 28 11.95 5.79 17.42
N MET A 29 12.27 4.93 18.41
CA MET A 29 11.27 4.09 19.06
C MET A 29 10.87 4.69 20.41
N PHE A 30 9.59 4.70 20.72
CA PHE A 30 9.02 5.14 21.98
C PHE A 30 8.27 3.99 22.65
N ASN A 31 8.32 3.91 23.98
CA ASN A 31 7.55 2.93 24.74
C ASN A 31 6.17 3.48 25.17
N ALA A 32 5.36 2.66 25.81
CA ALA A 32 4.03 3.02 26.30
C ALA A 32 3.98 4.22 27.26
N ASN A 33 5.12 4.64 27.81
CA ASN A 33 5.26 5.82 28.66
C ASN A 33 5.85 7.03 27.90
N GLY A 34 5.92 6.99 26.57
CA GLY A 34 6.48 8.06 25.73
C GLY A 34 8.00 8.23 25.83
N ARG A 35 8.70 7.32 26.49
CA ARG A 35 10.16 7.42 26.64
C ARG A 35 10.86 6.81 25.43
N ARG A 36 11.82 7.56 24.86
CA ARG A 36 12.70 7.04 23.82
C ARG A 36 13.39 5.77 24.28
N ARG A 37 13.37 4.74 23.43
CA ARG A 37 14.02 3.47 23.68
C ARG A 37 15.05 3.17 22.60
N LEU A 38 16.28 2.90 23.01
CA LEU A 38 17.29 2.30 22.15
C LEU A 38 17.11 0.79 22.26
N LEU A 39 16.68 0.15 21.19
CA LEU A 39 16.52 -1.30 21.12
C LEU A 39 17.64 -1.85 20.25
N PRO A 40 18.50 -2.74 20.79
CA PRO A 40 19.47 -3.45 19.96
C PRO A 40 18.79 -4.40 18.96
N PHE A 41 17.58 -4.87 19.31
CA PHE A 41 16.71 -5.68 18.43
C PHE A 41 15.25 -5.30 18.71
N LEU A 42 14.41 -5.33 17.65
CA LEU A 42 12.97 -5.18 17.81
C LEU A 42 12.39 -6.41 18.55
N PRO A 43 11.48 -6.22 19.52
CA PRO A 43 10.71 -7.33 20.06
C PRO A 43 9.98 -8.11 18.96
N ARG A 44 9.72 -9.40 19.17
CA ARG A 44 9.01 -10.23 18.20
C ARG A 44 7.68 -9.61 17.76
N SER A 45 6.90 -9.08 18.70
CA SER A 45 5.64 -8.40 18.40
C SER A 45 5.80 -7.19 17.48
N ALA A 46 6.89 -6.43 17.61
CA ALA A 46 7.16 -5.31 16.70
C ALA A 46 7.60 -5.80 15.30
N GLN A 47 8.33 -6.91 15.23
CA GLN A 47 8.67 -7.55 13.94
C GLN A 47 7.42 -8.08 13.23
N GLU A 48 6.50 -8.71 13.96
CA GLU A 48 5.22 -9.18 13.43
C GLU A 48 4.36 -8.03 12.90
N VAL A 49 4.35 -6.88 13.58
CA VAL A 49 3.69 -5.65 13.09
C VAL A 49 4.35 -5.12 11.82
N GLU A 50 5.67 -5.07 11.76
CA GLU A 50 6.41 -4.64 10.56
C GLU A 50 6.07 -5.54 9.36
N ILE A 51 6.04 -6.85 9.57
CA ILE A 51 5.63 -7.83 8.56
C ILE A 51 4.18 -7.60 8.12
N SER A 52 3.25 -7.42 9.07
CA SER A 52 1.84 -7.19 8.72
C SER A 52 1.64 -5.91 7.91
N GLN A 53 2.44 -4.88 8.17
CA GLN A 53 2.42 -3.63 7.41
C GLN A 53 3.06 -3.76 6.03
N ALA A 54 4.07 -4.63 5.87
CA ALA A 54 4.72 -4.88 4.59
C ALA A 54 3.83 -5.70 3.64
N TYR A 55 3.11 -6.69 4.16
CA TYR A 55 2.32 -7.63 3.35
C TYR A 55 0.81 -7.38 3.41
N GLY A 56 0.33 -6.55 4.32
CA GLY A 56 -1.11 -6.34 4.56
C GLY A 56 -1.80 -7.60 5.14
N ALA A 57 -1.04 -8.51 5.73
CA ALA A 57 -1.49 -9.80 6.28
C ALA A 57 -0.69 -10.12 7.54
N ASP A 58 -1.29 -10.85 8.48
CA ASP A 58 -0.56 -11.28 9.67
C ASP A 58 0.47 -12.36 9.34
N PHE A 59 1.50 -12.46 10.17
CA PHE A 59 2.60 -13.41 9.97
C PHE A 59 2.12 -14.87 9.76
N ASP A 60 1.10 -15.27 10.51
CA ASP A 60 0.55 -16.63 10.45
C ASP A 60 -0.25 -16.92 9.16
N ASP A 61 -0.62 -15.89 8.41
CA ASP A 61 -1.36 -15.99 7.14
C ASP A 61 -0.42 -16.02 5.92
N LEU A 62 0.89 -15.84 6.13
CA LEU A 62 1.89 -15.83 5.08
C LEU A 62 2.47 -17.22 4.81
N SER A 63 2.76 -17.51 3.55
CA SER A 63 3.46 -18.75 3.19
C SER A 63 4.93 -18.67 3.60
N PRO A 64 5.43 -19.60 4.42
CA PRO A 64 6.84 -19.64 4.78
C PRO A 64 7.76 -19.90 3.59
N ASP A 65 7.26 -20.54 2.53
CA ASP A 65 8.04 -20.89 1.34
C ASP A 65 8.14 -19.75 0.32
N ALA A 66 7.28 -18.73 0.44
CA ALA A 66 7.19 -17.61 -0.49
C ALA A 66 7.36 -16.24 0.20
N PHE A 67 7.94 -16.23 1.40
CA PHE A 67 8.06 -15.04 2.22
C PHE A 67 8.98 -13.97 1.63
N ASP A 68 9.93 -14.34 0.80
CA ASP A 68 10.96 -13.45 0.22
C ASP A 68 11.02 -13.55 -1.31
N GLU A 69 9.86 -13.56 -1.96
CA GLU A 69 9.78 -13.55 -3.44
C GLU A 69 9.92 -12.15 -4.05
N GLY A 70 10.04 -11.12 -3.21
CA GLY A 70 10.19 -9.74 -3.63
C GLY A 70 11.56 -9.46 -4.27
N TYR A 71 11.60 -8.52 -5.20
CA TYR A 71 12.85 -7.96 -5.71
C TYR A 71 12.98 -6.52 -5.25
N ASP A 72 14.04 -6.23 -4.50
CA ASP A 72 14.37 -4.87 -4.09
C ASP A 72 15.36 -4.24 -5.06
N PHE A 73 14.98 -3.08 -5.58
CA PHE A 73 15.90 -2.25 -6.36
C PHE A 73 16.93 -1.60 -5.44
N GLY A 74 18.16 -1.46 -5.91
CA GLY A 74 19.24 -0.81 -5.18
C GLY A 74 19.14 0.72 -5.14
N GLY A 75 20.08 1.34 -4.41
CA GLY A 75 20.21 2.79 -4.30
C GLY A 75 19.29 3.43 -3.26
N GLU A 76 19.16 4.75 -3.34
CA GLU A 76 18.31 5.50 -2.42
C GLU A 76 16.83 5.18 -2.58
N GLU A 77 16.11 5.20 -1.47
CA GLU A 77 14.65 5.20 -1.52
C GLU A 77 14.14 6.63 -1.73
N VAL A 78 13.14 6.76 -2.60
CA VAL A 78 12.53 8.06 -2.89
C VAL A 78 11.01 8.00 -2.84
N THR A 79 10.41 9.14 -2.57
CA THR A 79 8.98 9.39 -2.71
C THR A 79 8.72 10.41 -3.81
N PHE A 80 7.50 10.43 -4.31
CA PHE A 80 7.03 11.44 -5.25
C PHE A 80 6.14 12.45 -4.50
N PRO A 81 6.61 13.69 -4.23
CA PRO A 81 5.83 14.69 -3.49
C PRO A 81 4.46 14.98 -4.11
N GLN A 82 4.34 14.91 -5.43
CA GLN A 82 3.09 15.08 -6.17
C GLN A 82 2.27 13.79 -6.31
N GLY A 83 2.75 12.69 -5.71
CA GLY A 83 2.13 11.37 -5.81
C GLY A 83 2.38 10.65 -7.14
N TYR A 84 2.05 9.37 -7.19
CA TYR A 84 2.25 8.51 -8.38
C TYR A 84 1.46 8.96 -9.60
N ALA A 85 0.39 9.74 -9.43
CA ALA A 85 -0.38 10.28 -10.57
C ALA A 85 0.46 11.17 -11.47
N SER A 86 1.54 11.78 -10.95
CA SER A 86 2.49 12.58 -11.73
C SER A 86 3.25 11.79 -12.81
N LEU A 87 3.30 10.48 -12.68
CA LEU A 87 3.93 9.58 -13.65
C LEU A 87 3.01 9.23 -14.84
N LEU A 88 1.68 9.37 -14.68
CA LEU A 88 0.71 8.94 -15.68
C LEU A 88 0.90 9.59 -17.07
N PRO A 89 1.34 10.85 -17.19
CA PRO A 89 1.59 11.44 -18.51
C PRO A 89 2.60 10.68 -19.37
N ALA A 90 3.52 9.92 -18.74
CA ALA A 90 4.47 9.08 -19.49
C ALA A 90 3.81 7.92 -20.24
N PHE A 91 2.63 7.53 -19.82
CA PHE A 91 1.84 6.44 -20.39
C PHE A 91 0.75 6.98 -21.35
N ALA A 92 0.64 8.30 -21.53
CA ALA A 92 -0.27 8.86 -22.51
C ALA A 92 0.18 8.46 -23.90
N GLY A 93 -0.73 7.92 -24.70
CA GLY A 93 -0.48 7.41 -26.05
C GLY A 93 -1.72 7.57 -26.94
N GLU A 94 -1.58 7.17 -28.20
CA GLU A 94 -2.68 7.15 -29.17
C GLU A 94 -3.63 5.95 -28.93
N TYR A 95 -4.16 5.82 -27.71
CA TYR A 95 -5.14 4.79 -27.37
C TYR A 95 -6.37 5.39 -26.71
N GLU A 96 -7.52 4.76 -26.95
CA GLU A 96 -8.79 5.17 -26.37
C GLU A 96 -8.87 4.71 -24.91
N VAL A 97 -9.12 5.65 -23.99
CA VAL A 97 -9.41 5.34 -22.58
C VAL A 97 -10.89 5.53 -22.32
N LEU A 98 -11.59 4.46 -21.98
CA LEU A 98 -13.01 4.48 -21.64
C LEU A 98 -13.21 4.49 -20.13
N LEU A 99 -13.37 5.67 -19.56
CA LEU A 99 -13.68 5.83 -18.12
C LEU A 99 -15.14 5.48 -17.84
N ASN A 100 -15.42 5.08 -16.58
CA ASN A 100 -16.77 4.71 -16.13
C ASN A 100 -17.39 3.57 -16.95
N ARG A 101 -16.56 2.64 -17.40
CA ARG A 101 -16.96 1.46 -18.16
C ARG A 101 -16.48 0.18 -17.46
N PRO A 102 -17.06 -0.19 -16.29
CA PRO A 102 -16.69 -1.42 -15.63
C PRO A 102 -16.97 -2.61 -16.56
N VAL A 103 -15.94 -3.42 -16.73
CA VAL A 103 -16.06 -4.69 -17.48
C VAL A 103 -16.75 -5.70 -16.59
N THR A 104 -17.72 -6.42 -17.18
CA THR A 104 -18.51 -7.43 -16.45
C THR A 104 -18.33 -8.84 -17.01
N ARG A 105 -17.83 -8.97 -18.27
CA ARG A 105 -17.69 -10.27 -18.89
C ARG A 105 -16.65 -10.28 -20.01
N PHE A 106 -15.92 -11.38 -20.07
CA PHE A 106 -15.07 -11.76 -21.19
C PHE A 106 -15.62 -13.05 -21.82
N ASP A 107 -16.02 -12.99 -23.10
CA ASP A 107 -16.28 -14.16 -23.93
C ASP A 107 -15.05 -14.37 -24.82
N TRP A 108 -14.26 -15.43 -24.58
CA TRP A 108 -12.99 -15.67 -25.24
C TRP A 108 -12.88 -17.06 -25.86
N VAL A 109 -12.04 -17.18 -26.88
CA VAL A 109 -11.79 -18.46 -27.56
C VAL A 109 -10.29 -18.74 -27.49
N PRO A 110 -9.86 -19.92 -26.98
CA PRO A 110 -8.45 -20.30 -27.00
C PRO A 110 -7.86 -20.21 -28.41
N GLY A 111 -6.78 -19.41 -28.57
CA GLY A 111 -6.19 -19.15 -29.88
C GLY A 111 -7.00 -18.25 -30.82
N GLY A 112 -8.11 -17.68 -30.35
CA GLY A 112 -8.98 -16.75 -31.07
C GLY A 112 -9.05 -15.38 -30.39
N GLY A 113 -10.07 -14.59 -30.74
CA GLY A 113 -10.30 -13.28 -30.14
C GLY A 113 -11.09 -13.34 -28.84
N VAL A 114 -11.36 -12.17 -28.29
CA VAL A 114 -12.14 -11.97 -27.08
C VAL A 114 -13.19 -10.89 -27.28
N THR A 115 -14.40 -11.13 -26.80
CA THR A 115 -15.46 -10.11 -26.71
C THR A 115 -15.54 -9.61 -25.27
N VAL A 116 -15.33 -8.33 -25.04
CA VAL A 116 -15.41 -7.67 -23.76
C VAL A 116 -16.76 -7.00 -23.60
N SER A 117 -17.50 -7.34 -22.56
CA SER A 117 -18.78 -6.72 -22.19
C SER A 117 -18.57 -5.73 -21.05
N PHE A 118 -19.05 -4.52 -21.23
CA PHE A 118 -19.05 -3.46 -20.23
C PHE A 118 -20.35 -2.69 -20.33
N ARG A 119 -20.67 -1.87 -19.34
CA ARG A 119 -21.97 -1.22 -19.20
C ARG A 119 -22.55 -0.72 -20.53
N GLY A 120 -23.57 -1.43 -21.04
CA GLY A 120 -24.36 -1.07 -22.22
C GLY A 120 -23.68 -1.30 -23.58
N ALA A 121 -22.52 -1.95 -23.62
CA ALA A 121 -21.79 -2.22 -24.86
C ALA A 121 -21.02 -3.55 -24.83
N ARG A 122 -20.69 -4.03 -26.03
CA ARG A 122 -19.78 -5.16 -26.26
C ARG A 122 -18.83 -4.78 -27.38
N ARG A 123 -17.55 -5.11 -27.22
CA ARG A 123 -16.53 -4.91 -28.26
C ARG A 123 -15.68 -6.17 -28.41
N ALA A 124 -15.36 -6.51 -29.66
CA ALA A 124 -14.46 -7.62 -29.98
C ALA A 124 -13.03 -7.09 -30.16
N PHE A 125 -12.07 -7.87 -29.70
CA PHE A 125 -10.62 -7.58 -29.78
C PHE A 125 -9.87 -8.88 -30.09
N ASP A 126 -8.65 -8.76 -30.61
CA ASP A 126 -7.77 -9.91 -30.85
C ASP A 126 -7.29 -10.51 -29.52
N ALA A 127 -7.08 -9.70 -28.49
CA ALA A 127 -6.67 -10.10 -27.15
C ALA A 127 -7.13 -9.08 -26.09
N ALA A 128 -7.14 -9.51 -24.83
CA ALA A 128 -7.35 -8.62 -23.68
C ALA A 128 -6.34 -8.94 -22.57
N LEU A 129 -5.75 -7.91 -21.99
CA LEU A 129 -4.95 -8.01 -20.78
C LEU A 129 -5.79 -7.57 -19.59
N VAL A 130 -5.99 -8.48 -18.63
CA VAL A 130 -6.78 -8.22 -17.43
C VAL A 130 -5.84 -7.86 -16.27
N THR A 131 -5.90 -6.62 -15.81
CA THR A 131 -5.02 -6.06 -14.76
C THR A 131 -5.79 -5.66 -13.49
N VAL A 132 -6.98 -6.23 -13.29
CA VAL A 132 -7.80 -5.95 -12.10
C VAL A 132 -7.15 -6.52 -10.83
N PRO A 133 -7.36 -5.90 -9.66
CA PRO A 133 -6.89 -6.44 -8.39
C PRO A 133 -7.44 -7.84 -8.12
N LEU A 134 -6.69 -8.65 -7.35
CA LEU A 134 -7.10 -10.00 -6.96
C LEU A 134 -8.48 -10.01 -6.29
N GLY A 135 -8.77 -9.03 -5.43
CA GLY A 135 -10.09 -8.90 -4.78
C GLY A 135 -11.24 -8.79 -5.77
N VAL A 136 -11.03 -8.16 -6.94
CA VAL A 136 -12.04 -8.09 -8.01
C VAL A 136 -12.22 -9.46 -8.67
N LEU A 137 -11.13 -10.23 -8.87
CA LEU A 137 -11.24 -11.60 -9.40
C LEU A 137 -11.98 -12.54 -8.44
N LYS A 138 -11.83 -12.32 -7.12
CA LYS A 138 -12.50 -13.10 -6.07
C LYS A 138 -13.98 -12.73 -5.87
N SER A 139 -14.40 -11.55 -6.30
CA SER A 139 -15.76 -11.02 -6.03
C SER A 139 -16.83 -11.47 -7.02
N ASP A 140 -16.48 -12.31 -8.00
CA ASP A 140 -17.38 -12.73 -9.10
C ASP A 140 -17.97 -11.56 -9.93
N ALA A 141 -17.40 -10.35 -9.78
CA ALA A 141 -17.85 -9.16 -10.53
C ALA A 141 -17.60 -9.28 -12.04
N ILE A 142 -16.68 -10.15 -12.44
CA ILE A 142 -16.31 -10.40 -13.83
C ILE A 142 -16.53 -11.87 -14.18
N THR A 143 -17.32 -12.12 -15.20
CA THR A 143 -17.54 -13.47 -15.72
C THR A 143 -16.58 -13.78 -16.87
N PHE A 144 -15.94 -14.95 -16.83
CA PHE A 144 -15.12 -15.47 -17.92
C PHE A 144 -15.86 -16.64 -18.61
N ALA A 145 -16.01 -16.59 -19.93
CA ALA A 145 -16.64 -17.65 -20.72
C ALA A 145 -15.76 -17.99 -21.96
N PRO A 146 -15.22 -19.22 -22.03
CA PRO A 146 -15.28 -20.27 -20.98
C PRO A 146 -14.64 -19.81 -19.67
N ALA A 147 -14.86 -20.56 -18.59
CA ALA A 147 -14.21 -20.31 -17.30
C ALA A 147 -12.68 -20.31 -17.47
N LEU A 148 -11.99 -19.58 -16.59
CA LEU A 148 -10.54 -19.62 -16.54
C LEU A 148 -10.05 -21.06 -16.29
N PRO A 149 -8.87 -21.43 -16.79
CA PRO A 149 -8.29 -22.74 -16.51
C PRO A 149 -8.18 -23.04 -15.01
N ALA A 150 -8.32 -24.31 -14.63
CA ALA A 150 -8.33 -24.71 -13.23
C ALA A 150 -7.15 -24.20 -12.40
N PRO A 151 -5.90 -24.19 -12.89
CA PRO A 151 -4.78 -23.65 -12.11
C PRO A 151 -4.93 -22.16 -11.77
N GLN A 152 -5.49 -21.34 -12.68
CA GLN A 152 -5.74 -19.93 -12.40
C GLN A 152 -6.88 -19.74 -11.38
N LEU A 153 -7.94 -20.54 -11.47
CA LEU A 153 -9.04 -20.50 -10.49
C LEU A 153 -8.54 -20.90 -9.10
N GLU A 154 -7.69 -21.92 -9.02
CA GLU A 154 -7.06 -22.36 -7.78
C GLU A 154 -6.16 -21.26 -7.20
N ALA A 155 -5.31 -20.64 -8.01
CA ALA A 155 -4.47 -19.52 -7.58
C ALA A 155 -5.30 -18.33 -7.09
N ILE A 156 -6.37 -17.93 -7.82
CA ILE A 156 -7.27 -16.85 -7.40
C ILE A 156 -7.92 -17.18 -6.05
N SER A 157 -8.31 -18.43 -5.82
CA SER A 157 -8.99 -18.84 -4.58
C SER A 157 -8.03 -18.88 -3.39
N SER A 158 -6.80 -19.38 -3.59
CA SER A 158 -5.82 -19.63 -2.51
C SER A 158 -4.99 -18.39 -2.12
N LEU A 159 -4.70 -17.50 -3.07
CA LEU A 159 -3.95 -16.27 -2.75
C LEU A 159 -4.79 -15.33 -1.88
N GLY A 160 -4.16 -14.74 -0.85
CA GLY A 160 -4.76 -13.70 -0.01
C GLY A 160 -4.77 -12.34 -0.71
N MET A 161 -5.80 -11.52 -0.43
CA MET A 161 -5.78 -10.08 -0.72
C MET A 161 -5.56 -9.37 0.61
N GLY A 162 -4.36 -8.83 0.79
CA GLY A 162 -3.96 -8.18 2.04
C GLY A 162 -4.71 -6.87 2.29
N HIS A 163 -4.75 -6.45 3.56
CA HIS A 163 -5.34 -5.18 3.97
C HIS A 163 -4.29 -4.30 4.66
N LEU A 164 -4.07 -3.10 4.12
CA LEU A 164 -3.20 -2.07 4.68
C LEU A 164 -3.95 -0.76 4.77
N SER A 165 -4.32 -0.37 5.99
CA SER A 165 -4.95 0.91 6.28
C SER A 165 -3.93 1.97 6.65
N LYS A 166 -4.22 3.21 6.28
CA LYS A 166 -3.42 4.40 6.57
C LYS A 166 -4.27 5.47 7.20
N VAL A 167 -3.86 5.94 8.37
CA VAL A 167 -4.49 7.05 9.06
C VAL A 167 -3.64 8.29 8.90
N PHE A 168 -4.17 9.33 8.25
CA PHE A 168 -3.49 10.61 8.06
C PHE A 168 -4.04 11.65 9.03
N LEU A 169 -3.16 12.28 9.80
CA LEU A 169 -3.49 13.40 10.67
C LEU A 169 -2.72 14.64 10.21
N ARG A 170 -3.45 15.65 9.79
CA ARG A 170 -2.89 16.95 9.39
C ARG A 170 -3.10 17.97 10.49
N PHE A 171 -2.03 18.69 10.81
CA PHE A 171 -1.99 19.71 11.87
C PHE A 171 -1.73 21.09 11.28
N GLU A 172 -1.99 22.15 12.03
CA GLU A 172 -1.62 23.50 11.62
C GLU A 172 -0.12 23.72 11.70
N THR A 173 0.52 23.20 12.75
CA THR A 173 1.95 23.28 12.98
C THR A 173 2.46 21.94 13.54
N PRO A 174 3.70 21.53 13.20
CA PRO A 174 4.28 20.32 13.78
C PRO A 174 4.60 20.54 15.26
N PHE A 175 4.30 19.56 16.10
CA PHE A 175 4.67 19.51 17.53
C PHE A 175 5.63 18.34 17.83
N TRP A 176 5.98 17.57 16.80
CA TRP A 176 6.93 16.47 16.85
C TRP A 176 8.31 16.88 16.32
N ASP A 177 9.30 16.02 16.49
CA ASP A 177 10.63 16.17 15.91
C ASP A 177 10.56 16.04 14.38
N THR A 178 10.58 17.17 13.69
CA THR A 178 10.45 17.22 12.23
C THR A 178 11.67 16.71 11.48
N SER A 179 12.77 16.44 12.15
CA SER A 179 13.97 15.81 11.55
C SER A 179 13.78 14.31 11.32
N LEU A 180 12.77 13.68 11.94
CA LEU A 180 12.50 12.27 11.81
C LEU A 180 11.69 12.00 10.56
N HIS A 181 12.08 11.00 9.77
CA HIS A 181 11.26 10.44 8.71
C HIS A 181 10.13 9.55 9.23
N ALA A 182 10.46 8.77 10.27
CA ALA A 182 9.51 7.89 10.91
C ALA A 182 9.81 7.75 12.41
N PHE A 183 8.82 7.28 13.16
CA PHE A 183 9.00 6.87 14.55
C PHE A 183 8.06 5.70 14.87
N GLY A 184 8.49 4.88 15.81
CA GLY A 184 7.72 3.74 16.28
C GLY A 184 7.20 3.94 17.70
N TYR A 185 6.04 3.36 18.00
CA TYR A 185 5.44 3.32 19.32
C TYR A 185 5.17 1.88 19.75
N LEU A 186 5.77 1.48 20.88
CA LEU A 186 5.58 0.19 21.51
C LEU A 186 4.60 0.35 22.67
N GLY A 187 3.31 0.39 22.33
CA GLY A 187 2.21 0.46 23.29
C GLY A 187 1.90 -0.88 23.96
N GLU A 188 0.81 -0.93 24.74
CA GLU A 188 0.27 -2.16 25.31
C GLU A 188 -0.26 -3.10 24.23
N ASP A 189 -0.89 -2.54 23.21
CA ASP A 189 -1.25 -3.22 21.97
C ASP A 189 -0.24 -2.87 20.88
N PRO A 190 0.66 -3.78 20.52
CA PRO A 190 1.71 -3.51 19.56
C PRO A 190 1.19 -3.28 18.14
N ALA A 191 -0.04 -3.67 17.81
CA ALA A 191 -0.62 -3.47 16.49
C ALA A 191 -1.24 -2.07 16.30
N HIS A 192 -1.59 -1.37 17.41
CA HIS A 192 -2.25 -0.08 17.35
C HIS A 192 -1.27 1.09 17.26
N PHE A 193 -1.29 1.80 16.12
CA PHE A 193 -0.50 3.01 15.87
C PHE A 193 1.00 2.83 16.15
N ALA A 194 1.53 1.65 15.79
CA ALA A 194 2.90 1.28 16.09
C ALA A 194 3.92 2.02 15.23
N THR A 195 3.60 2.31 13.96
CA THR A 195 4.50 2.95 13.00
C THR A 195 3.92 4.24 12.48
N TRP A 196 4.70 5.29 12.59
CA TRP A 196 4.35 6.63 12.14
C TRP A 196 5.35 7.15 11.13
N VAL A 197 4.87 7.74 10.05
CA VAL A 197 5.66 8.38 9.02
C VAL A 197 5.37 9.86 8.99
N ASN A 198 6.42 10.67 8.97
CA ASN A 198 6.33 12.11 8.84
C ASN A 198 6.20 12.50 7.36
N ILE A 199 4.98 12.57 6.89
CA ILE A 199 4.67 12.96 5.51
C ILE A 199 5.13 14.38 5.19
N GLY A 200 5.29 15.23 6.20
CA GLY A 200 5.86 16.57 6.05
C GLY A 200 7.26 16.58 5.43
N GLN A 201 8.04 15.53 5.64
CA GLN A 201 9.34 15.36 4.97
C GLN A 201 9.18 15.15 3.44
N THR A 202 8.03 14.65 3.00
CA THR A 202 7.76 14.38 1.58
C THR A 202 7.10 15.56 0.87
N ASN A 203 6.08 16.19 1.47
CA ASN A 203 5.21 17.15 0.79
C ASN A 203 5.11 18.52 1.47
N ASP A 204 5.99 18.81 2.43
CA ASP A 204 6.07 20.09 3.17
C ASP A 204 4.77 20.46 3.92
N THR A 205 3.92 19.47 4.22
CA THR A 205 2.71 19.69 5.03
C THR A 205 2.86 19.06 6.41
N PRO A 206 2.41 19.71 7.51
CA PRO A 206 2.53 19.13 8.85
C PRO A 206 1.55 17.96 9.02
N THR A 207 1.94 16.81 8.47
CA THR A 207 1.10 15.61 8.39
C THR A 207 1.87 14.40 8.90
N LEU A 208 1.25 13.65 9.80
CA LEU A 208 1.69 12.33 10.22
C LEU A 208 0.77 11.27 9.63
N MET A 209 1.33 10.13 9.29
CA MET A 209 0.60 8.96 8.80
C MET A 209 0.95 7.74 9.64
N ALA A 210 -0.05 7.01 10.09
CA ALA A 210 0.14 5.72 10.76
C ALA A 210 -0.29 4.57 9.84
N PHE A 211 0.44 3.45 9.93
CA PHE A 211 0.15 2.21 9.21
C PHE A 211 -0.55 1.20 10.12
N HIS A 212 -1.50 0.45 9.54
CA HIS A 212 -2.10 -0.74 10.15
C HIS A 212 -2.22 -1.82 9.08
N GLY A 213 -1.67 -3.00 9.35
CA GLY A 213 -1.70 -4.14 8.43
C GLY A 213 -2.47 -5.33 9.00
N GLY A 214 -3.01 -6.20 8.14
CA GLY A 214 -3.72 -7.41 8.52
C GLY A 214 -4.89 -7.16 9.46
N ARG A 215 -5.06 -7.99 10.49
CA ARG A 215 -6.16 -7.88 11.49
C ARG A 215 -6.23 -6.52 12.18
N ALA A 216 -5.10 -5.83 12.34
CA ALA A 216 -5.12 -4.48 12.92
C ALA A 216 -5.76 -3.46 11.97
N ALA A 217 -5.61 -3.65 10.66
CA ALA A 217 -6.31 -2.83 9.66
C ALA A 217 -7.82 -3.14 9.65
N ASP A 218 -8.19 -4.43 9.71
CA ASP A 218 -9.59 -4.86 9.77
C ASP A 218 -10.29 -4.29 11.02
N ALA A 219 -9.63 -4.35 12.17
CA ALA A 219 -10.18 -3.83 13.42
C ALA A 219 -10.46 -2.31 13.40
N LEU A 220 -9.73 -1.54 12.59
CA LEU A 220 -10.00 -0.11 12.45
C LEU A 220 -11.34 0.17 11.75
N GLU A 221 -11.80 -0.70 10.86
CA GLU A 221 -13.06 -0.52 10.14
C GLU A 221 -14.29 -0.57 11.05
N ASP A 222 -14.15 -1.19 12.25
CA ASP A 222 -15.21 -1.22 13.25
C ASP A 222 -15.33 0.11 14.03
N HIS A 223 -14.45 1.07 13.78
CA HIS A 223 -14.40 2.35 14.47
C HIS A 223 -14.85 3.51 13.58
N SER A 224 -15.49 4.51 14.16
CA SER A 224 -15.74 5.77 13.48
C SER A 224 -14.46 6.61 13.36
N ASP A 225 -14.42 7.53 12.38
CA ASP A 225 -13.30 8.45 12.18
C ASP A 225 -12.94 9.20 13.48
N ALA A 226 -13.94 9.63 14.27
CA ALA A 226 -13.72 10.31 15.55
C ALA A 226 -13.05 9.40 16.60
N GLN A 227 -13.37 8.11 16.60
CA GLN A 227 -12.73 7.14 17.50
C GLN A 227 -11.29 6.88 17.07
N ILE A 228 -11.05 6.68 15.76
CA ILE A 228 -9.71 6.50 15.18
C ILE A 228 -8.84 7.73 15.48
N GLU A 229 -9.36 8.93 15.27
CA GLU A 229 -8.69 10.20 15.61
C GLU A 229 -8.31 10.26 17.08
N ALA A 230 -9.25 9.94 17.98
CA ALA A 230 -9.00 9.95 19.41
C ALA A 230 -7.91 8.96 19.84
N MET A 231 -7.91 7.74 19.27
CA MET A 231 -6.88 6.72 19.52
C MET A 231 -5.51 7.21 19.03
N ALA A 232 -5.42 7.72 17.82
CA ALA A 232 -4.21 8.26 17.22
C ALA A 232 -3.63 9.43 18.04
N LEU A 233 -4.48 10.39 18.40
CA LEU A 233 -4.08 11.54 19.22
C LEU A 233 -3.62 11.14 20.62
N ASN A 234 -4.18 10.08 21.22
CA ASN A 234 -3.75 9.58 22.50
C ASN A 234 -2.29 9.07 22.46
N VAL A 235 -1.93 8.33 21.41
CA VAL A 235 -0.55 7.87 21.19
C VAL A 235 0.38 9.08 20.99
N LEU A 236 0.01 10.03 20.16
CA LEU A 236 0.85 11.21 19.90
C LEU A 236 1.05 12.08 21.14
N ARG A 237 0.02 12.22 21.99
CA ARG A 237 0.15 12.92 23.29
C ARG A 237 1.10 12.19 24.22
N THR A 238 1.06 10.86 24.24
CA THR A 238 1.97 10.05 25.06
C THR A 238 3.44 10.24 24.66
N ILE A 239 3.69 10.41 23.36
CA ILE A 239 5.06 10.53 22.84
C ILE A 239 5.60 11.97 22.95
N TRP A 240 4.76 12.98 22.69
CA TRP A 240 5.24 14.34 22.39
C TRP A 240 4.71 15.43 23.32
N LEU A 241 3.71 15.15 24.14
CA LEU A 241 3.06 16.12 25.02
C LEU A 241 2.99 15.65 26.48
#